data_f0412fdfbba22a2f6b3224e786033564
#
_entry.id   f0412fdfbba22a2f6b3224e786033564
#
_cell.length_a   1.000
_cell.length_b   1.000
_cell.length_c   1.000
_cell.angle_alpha   90.00
_cell.angle_beta   90.00
_cell.angle_gamma   90.00
#
_symmetry.space_group_name_H-M   'P 1'
#
loop_
_entity.id
_entity.type
_entity.pdbx_description
1 polymer ?
#
loop_
_entity_poly.entity_id
_entity_poly.type
_entity_poly.pdbx_seq_one_letter_code
_entity_poly.pdbx_strand_id
1 'polypeptide(L)'
;MSSVPKVRLAEGLEICRILNGMWQVSGGHGAVNNTKAVEAMQAYIDAGLTTFDMADIYGPAEEIFGLFNSQLKSSGNVVPALQGLTKYVPRPGAMERKVVEKALQRSITQMQVNTLDCVQFHWWDYRDKRYLDALGHLSDLQQEGVIRELSLTNFDTQRLMEITSKGIRISSNQVQYSLIDQRPSARMEQFCVANNIQLLTYGTLAGGLLSERYLGAPEPTSRATLSTASLSKYKNMIDTWGGWSLFQDLLITLDAIAKRRGCSVASVATRYVLDRPAVGGVIVGCRLGVTGAGQHISDSLKSCSPELKLLAEDHAAIEAVTRRSRDLMELIGDCGDEYRS
;
A
#
# COMPACT_ATOMS: atom_id res chain seq x y z
N MET A 1 3.82 -24.60 -8.25
CA MET A 1 3.13 -23.44 -7.63
C MET A 1 2.82 -22.46 -8.75
N SER A 2 1.60 -21.94 -8.86
CA SER A 2 1.29 -20.88 -9.82
C SER A 2 2.12 -19.63 -9.47
N SER A 3 2.69 -18.97 -10.48
CA SER A 3 3.47 -17.74 -10.26
C SER A 3 2.57 -16.65 -9.68
N VAL A 4 3.12 -15.85 -8.74
CA VAL A 4 2.41 -14.68 -8.19
C VAL A 4 2.04 -13.73 -9.33
N PRO A 5 0.76 -13.33 -9.47
CA PRO A 5 0.34 -12.40 -10.50
C PRO A 5 1.08 -11.06 -10.38
N LYS A 6 1.47 -10.54 -11.54
CA LYS A 6 2.18 -9.26 -11.66
C LYS A 6 1.37 -8.26 -12.49
N VAL A 7 1.68 -7.01 -12.34
CA VAL A 7 1.19 -5.91 -13.16
C VAL A 7 2.39 -5.10 -13.67
N ARG A 8 2.31 -4.67 -14.92
CA ARG A 8 3.25 -3.72 -15.47
C ARG A 8 2.92 -2.33 -14.92
N LEU A 9 3.77 -1.79 -14.07
CA LEU A 9 3.64 -0.43 -13.58
C LEU A 9 4.05 0.57 -14.66
N ALA A 10 5.10 0.23 -15.41
CA ALA A 10 5.56 0.94 -16.60
C ALA A 10 6.45 0.05 -17.44
N GLU A 11 6.99 0.57 -18.57
CA GLU A 11 7.93 -0.15 -19.39
C GLU A 11 9.19 -0.51 -18.59
N GLY A 12 9.49 -1.81 -18.51
CA GLY A 12 10.64 -2.32 -17.76
C GLY A 12 10.45 -2.48 -16.25
N LEU A 13 9.26 -2.18 -15.70
CA LEU A 13 8.96 -2.42 -14.29
C LEU A 13 7.66 -3.19 -14.11
N GLU A 14 7.79 -4.46 -13.77
CA GLU A 14 6.68 -5.30 -13.30
C GLU A 14 6.76 -5.48 -11.79
N ILE A 15 5.63 -5.32 -11.11
CA ILE A 15 5.49 -5.49 -9.67
C ILE A 15 4.47 -6.59 -9.35
N CYS A 16 4.60 -7.24 -8.21
CA CYS A 16 3.60 -8.18 -7.72
C CYS A 16 2.28 -7.44 -7.45
N ARG A 17 1.15 -8.09 -7.68
CA ARG A 17 -0.15 -7.52 -7.31
C ARG A 17 -0.41 -7.50 -5.80
N ILE A 18 0.37 -8.24 -5.02
CA ILE A 18 0.52 -8.06 -3.58
C ILE A 18 1.92 -7.52 -3.31
N LEU A 19 1.99 -6.37 -2.65
CA LEU A 19 3.23 -5.71 -2.25
C LEU A 19 3.45 -5.91 -0.75
N ASN A 20 4.69 -6.15 -0.37
CA ASN A 20 5.10 -6.33 1.02
C ASN A 20 5.33 -4.94 1.66
N GLY A 21 4.35 -4.46 2.44
CA GLY A 21 4.43 -3.16 3.10
C GLY A 21 5.35 -3.19 4.32
N MET A 22 6.32 -2.29 4.40
CA MET A 22 7.31 -2.23 5.47
C MET A 22 7.03 -1.15 6.52
N TRP A 23 5.84 -0.56 6.57
CA TRP A 23 5.52 0.44 7.60
C TRP A 23 5.64 -0.10 9.03
N GLN A 24 5.44 -1.39 9.22
CA GLN A 24 5.53 -2.04 10.53
C GLN A 24 6.93 -1.95 11.16
N VAL A 25 7.99 -1.79 10.36
CA VAL A 25 9.36 -1.64 10.87
C VAL A 25 9.71 -0.20 11.29
N SER A 26 8.80 0.76 11.12
CA SER A 26 9.01 2.17 11.52
C SER A 26 8.99 2.42 13.04
N GLY A 27 8.74 1.38 13.84
CA GLY A 27 8.70 1.47 15.30
C GLY A 27 7.29 1.67 15.90
N GLY A 28 6.29 2.04 15.10
CA GLY A 28 4.88 2.19 15.56
C GLY A 28 4.17 0.87 15.87
N HIS A 29 4.84 -0.27 15.67
CA HIS A 29 4.30 -1.63 15.85
C HIS A 29 5.15 -2.49 16.79
N GLY A 30 6.09 -1.91 17.50
CA GLY A 30 7.02 -2.57 18.41
C GLY A 30 8.49 -2.41 18.01
N ALA A 31 9.40 -2.92 18.85
CA ALA A 31 10.82 -2.89 18.57
C ALA A 31 11.17 -3.81 17.39
N VAL A 32 12.01 -3.32 16.48
CA VAL A 32 12.45 -4.06 15.30
C VAL A 32 13.89 -4.53 15.50
N ASN A 33 14.12 -5.81 15.24
CA ASN A 33 15.48 -6.35 15.11
C ASN A 33 15.80 -6.46 13.61
N ASN A 34 16.70 -5.61 13.11
CA ASN A 34 17.02 -5.52 11.69
C ASN A 34 17.54 -6.85 11.11
N THR A 35 18.36 -7.59 11.86
CA THR A 35 18.88 -8.90 11.41
C THR A 35 17.75 -9.89 11.20
N LYS A 36 16.85 -10.02 12.20
CA LYS A 36 15.67 -10.89 12.07
C LYS A 36 14.71 -10.42 10.98
N ALA A 37 14.62 -9.11 10.76
CA ALA A 37 13.79 -8.56 9.69
C ALA A 37 14.35 -8.92 8.30
N VAL A 38 15.67 -8.83 8.12
CA VAL A 38 16.36 -9.27 6.88
C VAL A 38 16.16 -10.78 6.66
N GLU A 39 16.36 -11.62 7.69
CA GLU A 39 16.14 -13.06 7.59
C GLU A 39 14.68 -13.39 7.20
N ALA A 40 13.71 -12.68 7.75
CA ALA A 40 12.30 -12.90 7.48
C ALA A 40 11.89 -12.57 6.03
N MET A 41 12.64 -11.73 5.32
CA MET A 41 12.36 -11.39 3.91
C MET A 41 12.49 -12.61 2.99
N GLN A 42 13.37 -13.57 3.31
CA GLN A 42 13.57 -14.75 2.46
C GLN A 42 12.29 -15.54 2.22
N ALA A 43 11.44 -15.70 3.25
CA ALA A 43 10.18 -16.42 3.11
C ALA A 43 9.21 -15.77 2.08
N TYR A 44 9.24 -14.45 1.94
CA TYR A 44 8.45 -13.74 0.93
C TYR A 44 8.99 -14.00 -0.48
N ILE A 45 10.30 -13.99 -0.64
CA ILE A 45 10.96 -14.27 -1.92
C ILE A 45 10.72 -15.71 -2.36
N ASP A 46 10.84 -16.67 -1.45
CA ASP A 46 10.56 -18.08 -1.71
C ASP A 46 9.10 -18.31 -2.15
N ALA A 47 8.21 -17.46 -1.67
CA ALA A 47 6.80 -17.44 -2.06
C ALA A 47 6.54 -16.68 -3.40
N GLY A 48 7.54 -16.04 -4.00
CA GLY A 48 7.43 -15.23 -5.20
C GLY A 48 6.93 -13.80 -5.00
N LEU A 49 6.80 -13.32 -3.74
CA LEU A 49 6.39 -11.97 -3.38
C LEU A 49 7.62 -11.04 -3.35
N THR A 50 8.06 -10.60 -4.53
CA THR A 50 9.35 -9.91 -4.74
C THR A 50 9.28 -8.38 -4.64
N THR A 51 8.10 -7.79 -4.45
CA THR A 51 7.91 -6.34 -4.42
C THR A 51 7.73 -5.84 -2.98
N PHE A 52 8.55 -4.86 -2.57
CA PHE A 52 8.53 -4.24 -1.25
C PHE A 52 8.18 -2.76 -1.34
N ASP A 53 7.26 -2.31 -0.49
CA ASP A 53 6.87 -0.91 -0.35
C ASP A 53 7.40 -0.34 0.96
N MET A 54 8.16 0.74 0.86
CA MET A 54 8.83 1.40 1.97
C MET A 54 8.75 2.93 1.85
N ALA A 55 9.44 3.65 2.73
CA ALA A 55 9.57 5.11 2.67
C ALA A 55 10.84 5.56 3.39
N ASP A 56 11.33 6.75 3.00
CA ASP A 56 12.46 7.44 3.65
C ASP A 56 12.21 7.78 5.13
N ILE A 57 10.95 7.77 5.56
CA ILE A 57 10.51 8.01 6.94
C ILE A 57 10.11 6.74 7.71
N TYR A 58 10.26 5.54 7.12
CA TYR A 58 9.88 4.28 7.79
C TYR A 58 11.06 3.67 8.60
N GLY A 59 11.80 4.50 9.31
CA GLY A 59 12.93 4.05 10.12
C GLY A 59 13.95 3.27 9.30
N PRO A 60 14.29 2.01 9.65
CA PRO A 60 15.31 1.23 8.96
C PRO A 60 14.81 0.49 7.70
N ALA A 61 13.61 0.78 7.17
CA ALA A 61 13.01 -0.02 6.10
C ALA A 61 13.88 -0.08 4.84
N GLU A 62 14.42 1.07 4.38
CA GLU A 62 15.31 1.13 3.22
C GLU A 62 16.63 0.38 3.45
N GLU A 63 17.20 0.47 4.67
CA GLU A 63 18.43 -0.25 5.05
C GLU A 63 18.21 -1.76 5.10
N ILE A 64 17.08 -2.23 5.67
CA ILE A 64 16.70 -3.64 5.71
C ILE A 64 16.59 -4.20 4.29
N PHE A 65 15.94 -3.47 3.40
CA PHE A 65 15.83 -3.84 1.99
C PHE A 65 17.22 -3.90 1.33
N GLY A 66 18.06 -2.89 1.54
CA GLY A 66 19.41 -2.80 0.98
C GLY A 66 20.31 -3.96 1.43
N LEU A 67 20.30 -4.27 2.72
CA LEU A 67 21.06 -5.40 3.29
C LEU A 67 20.61 -6.73 2.67
N PHE A 68 19.32 -6.97 2.59
CA PHE A 68 18.79 -8.18 2.00
C PHE A 68 19.12 -8.29 0.50
N ASN A 69 18.94 -7.21 -0.27
CA ASN A 69 19.28 -7.16 -1.69
C ASN A 69 20.77 -7.45 -1.95
N SER A 70 21.65 -6.93 -1.09
CA SER A 70 23.08 -7.18 -1.17
C SER A 70 23.42 -8.64 -0.85
N GLN A 71 22.79 -9.23 0.16
CA GLN A 71 22.98 -10.66 0.50
C GLN A 71 22.54 -11.57 -0.65
N LEU A 72 21.39 -11.29 -1.27
CA LEU A 72 20.89 -12.04 -2.43
C LEU A 72 21.88 -11.99 -3.60
N LYS A 73 22.40 -10.81 -3.93
CA LYS A 73 23.38 -10.64 -5.02
C LYS A 73 24.70 -11.41 -4.74
N SER A 74 25.09 -11.47 -3.48
CA SER A 74 26.33 -12.14 -3.06
C SER A 74 26.19 -13.66 -2.97
N SER A 75 24.97 -14.19 -2.90
CA SER A 75 24.73 -15.64 -2.75
C SER A 75 25.08 -16.47 -3.99
N GLY A 76 25.26 -15.82 -5.15
CA GLY A 76 25.51 -16.50 -6.43
C GLY A 76 24.34 -17.32 -6.96
N ASN A 77 23.22 -17.34 -6.28
CA ASN A 77 22.01 -18.04 -6.73
C ASN A 77 21.28 -17.22 -7.79
N VAL A 78 20.61 -17.89 -8.71
CA VAL A 78 19.66 -17.24 -9.60
C VAL A 78 18.41 -16.89 -8.80
N VAL A 79 18.35 -15.65 -8.32
CA VAL A 79 17.23 -15.15 -7.54
C VAL A 79 16.39 -14.16 -8.36
N PRO A 80 15.07 -14.10 -8.14
CA PRO A 80 14.24 -13.11 -8.79
C PRO A 80 14.73 -11.69 -8.44
N ALA A 81 14.73 -10.79 -9.41
CA ALA A 81 14.99 -9.39 -9.14
C ALA A 81 13.95 -8.84 -8.16
N LEU A 82 14.43 -8.18 -7.10
CA LEU A 82 13.56 -7.47 -6.15
C LEU A 82 13.11 -6.16 -6.78
N GLN A 83 11.89 -5.74 -6.44
CA GLN A 83 11.39 -4.41 -6.75
C GLN A 83 11.24 -3.63 -5.43
N GLY A 84 11.92 -2.50 -5.33
CA GLY A 84 11.87 -1.60 -4.19
C GLY A 84 11.13 -0.31 -4.53
N LEU A 85 9.93 -0.13 -4.00
CA LEU A 85 9.15 1.10 -4.13
C LEU A 85 9.33 1.90 -2.85
N THR A 86 10.05 3.03 -2.93
CA THR A 86 10.20 3.92 -1.77
C THR A 86 9.36 5.18 -1.91
N LYS A 87 9.23 5.91 -0.81
CA LYS A 87 8.55 7.21 -0.79
C LYS A 87 9.54 8.31 -0.46
N TYR A 88 9.39 9.42 -1.15
CA TYR A 88 9.99 10.68 -0.75
C TYR A 88 8.92 11.52 -0.05
N VAL A 89 9.11 11.71 1.26
CA VAL A 89 8.19 12.42 2.16
C VAL A 89 8.91 13.63 2.74
N PRO A 90 9.06 14.73 1.96
CA PRO A 90 9.84 15.88 2.41
C PRO A 90 9.18 16.58 3.60
N ARG A 91 10.01 17.17 4.43
CA ARG A 91 9.54 18.18 5.40
C ARG A 91 9.19 19.48 4.64
N PRO A 92 8.25 20.28 5.12
CA PRO A 92 7.96 21.59 4.55
C PRO A 92 9.25 22.44 4.46
N GLY A 93 9.53 23.00 3.29
CA GLY A 93 10.76 23.75 3.04
C GLY A 93 10.99 23.99 1.54
N ALA A 94 12.15 24.54 1.19
CA ALA A 94 12.55 24.72 -0.19
C ALA A 94 12.63 23.36 -0.92
N MET A 95 12.15 23.33 -2.17
CA MET A 95 12.19 22.15 -3.04
C MET A 95 13.10 22.38 -4.25
N GLU A 96 14.25 23.00 -3.98
CA GLU A 96 15.30 23.15 -5.01
C GLU A 96 15.83 21.77 -5.44
N ARG A 97 16.30 21.68 -6.66
CA ARG A 97 16.84 20.44 -7.24
C ARG A 97 17.84 19.73 -6.30
N LYS A 98 18.79 20.46 -5.72
CA LYS A 98 19.78 19.90 -4.79
C LYS A 98 19.18 19.25 -3.55
N VAL A 99 18.04 19.77 -3.06
CA VAL A 99 17.32 19.20 -1.91
C VAL A 99 16.72 17.85 -2.28
N VAL A 100 16.08 17.79 -3.46
CA VAL A 100 15.48 16.55 -3.98
C VAL A 100 16.59 15.51 -4.27
N GLU A 101 17.64 15.88 -4.98
CA GLU A 101 18.78 14.98 -5.27
C GLU A 101 19.40 14.39 -4.01
N LYS A 102 19.64 15.23 -2.98
CA LYS A 102 20.21 14.76 -1.72
C LYS A 102 19.30 13.76 -1.02
N ALA A 103 17.98 13.95 -1.07
CA ALA A 103 17.02 13.00 -0.48
C ALA A 103 17.05 11.66 -1.23
N LEU A 104 17.01 11.68 -2.55
CA LEU A 104 17.07 10.45 -3.35
C LEU A 104 18.41 9.72 -3.22
N GLN A 105 19.52 10.45 -3.16
CA GLN A 105 20.85 9.87 -2.95
C GLN A 105 20.93 9.13 -1.61
N ARG A 106 20.25 9.62 -0.56
CA ARG A 106 20.13 8.91 0.71
C ARG A 106 19.40 7.57 0.53
N SER A 107 18.23 7.57 -0.13
CA SER A 107 17.48 6.34 -0.41
C SER A 107 18.29 5.37 -1.26
N ILE A 108 18.97 5.81 -2.31
CA ILE A 108 19.87 5.00 -3.14
C ILE A 108 20.94 4.33 -2.27
N THR A 109 21.56 5.09 -1.36
CA THR A 109 22.60 4.59 -0.47
C THR A 109 22.05 3.57 0.52
N GLN A 110 20.92 3.86 1.16
CA GLN A 110 20.29 2.96 2.14
C GLN A 110 19.79 1.66 1.49
N MET A 111 19.14 1.76 0.32
CA MET A 111 18.65 0.59 -0.42
C MET A 111 19.75 -0.18 -1.16
N GLN A 112 20.98 0.33 -1.20
CA GLN A 112 22.13 -0.26 -1.89
C GLN A 112 21.82 -0.59 -3.36
N VAL A 113 21.26 0.39 -4.07
CA VAL A 113 20.88 0.31 -5.49
C VAL A 113 21.57 1.41 -6.29
N ASN A 114 21.62 1.27 -7.60
CA ASN A 114 22.13 2.32 -8.50
C ASN A 114 21.02 3.23 -9.03
N THR A 115 19.81 2.68 -9.15
CA THR A 115 18.60 3.36 -9.64
C THR A 115 17.44 2.97 -8.74
N LEU A 116 16.58 3.90 -8.38
CA LEU A 116 15.36 3.64 -7.64
C LEU A 116 14.28 3.10 -8.60
N ASP A 117 13.71 1.95 -8.31
CA ASP A 117 12.67 1.36 -9.17
C ASP A 117 11.43 2.24 -9.24
N CYS A 118 10.97 2.76 -8.10
CA CYS A 118 9.84 3.66 -8.04
C CYS A 118 9.99 4.63 -6.85
N VAL A 119 9.79 5.90 -7.11
CA VAL A 119 9.70 6.93 -6.07
C VAL A 119 8.27 7.44 -5.99
N GLN A 120 7.65 7.27 -4.83
CA GLN A 120 6.29 7.71 -4.54
C GLN A 120 6.35 9.02 -3.74
N PHE A 121 6.09 10.13 -4.41
CA PHE A 121 6.19 11.44 -3.78
C PHE A 121 4.95 11.74 -2.93
N HIS A 122 5.16 12.28 -1.72
CA HIS A 122 4.12 12.75 -0.80
C HIS A 122 4.24 14.27 -0.57
N TRP A 123 3.09 14.92 -0.38
CA TRP A 123 3.04 16.33 0.00
C TRP A 123 1.99 16.57 1.10
N TRP A 124 2.30 17.46 2.05
CA TRP A 124 1.49 17.67 3.25
C TRP A 124 0.43 18.76 3.12
N ASP A 125 0.72 19.85 2.37
CA ASP A 125 -0.15 21.03 2.33
C ASP A 125 -0.24 21.57 0.90
N TYR A 126 -1.40 21.44 0.30
CA TYR A 126 -1.64 21.89 -1.08
C TYR A 126 -1.73 23.42 -1.26
N ARG A 127 -1.78 24.21 -0.17
CA ARG A 127 -1.62 25.67 -0.22
C ARG A 127 -0.20 26.04 -0.60
N ASP A 128 0.75 25.20 -0.26
CA ASP A 128 2.14 25.31 -0.70
C ASP A 128 2.34 24.58 -2.03
N LYS A 129 2.50 25.35 -3.12
CA LYS A 129 2.62 24.83 -4.48
C LYS A 129 4.01 24.30 -4.86
N ARG A 130 4.98 24.34 -3.94
CA ARG A 130 6.34 23.81 -4.20
C ARG A 130 6.38 22.31 -4.48
N TYR A 131 5.29 21.59 -4.27
CA TYR A 131 5.20 20.20 -4.74
C TYR A 131 5.33 20.09 -6.26
N LEU A 132 4.94 21.13 -7.02
CA LEU A 132 5.09 21.15 -8.47
C LEU A 132 6.56 21.32 -8.86
N ASP A 133 7.33 22.14 -8.14
CA ASP A 133 8.77 22.30 -8.34
C ASP A 133 9.50 20.97 -8.04
N ALA A 134 9.17 20.35 -6.90
CA ALA A 134 9.71 19.04 -6.54
C ALA A 134 9.41 17.97 -7.60
N LEU A 135 8.17 17.91 -8.11
CA LEU A 135 7.77 16.97 -9.14
C LEU A 135 8.45 17.23 -10.48
N GLY A 136 8.71 18.52 -10.84
CA GLY A 136 9.52 18.88 -11.99
C GLY A 136 10.92 18.27 -11.88
N HIS A 137 11.61 18.48 -10.75
CA HIS A 137 12.95 17.91 -10.53
C HIS A 137 12.95 16.38 -10.47
N LEU A 138 11.91 15.76 -9.88
CA LEU A 138 11.77 14.30 -9.89
C LEU A 138 11.57 13.76 -11.31
N SER A 139 10.81 14.46 -12.15
CA SER A 139 10.62 14.11 -13.56
C SER A 139 11.93 14.21 -14.36
N ASP A 140 12.75 15.24 -14.11
CA ASP A 140 14.07 15.37 -14.71
C ASP A 140 14.99 14.21 -14.28
N LEU A 141 15.00 13.87 -12.99
CA LEU A 141 15.78 12.76 -12.45
C LEU A 141 15.31 11.39 -12.97
N GLN A 142 14.04 11.27 -13.34
CA GLN A 142 13.54 10.10 -14.06
C GLN A 142 14.12 10.02 -15.48
N GLN A 143 14.14 11.14 -16.21
CA GLN A 143 14.73 11.20 -17.55
C GLN A 143 16.24 10.91 -17.52
N GLU A 144 16.94 11.31 -16.47
CA GLU A 144 18.36 11.04 -16.23
C GLU A 144 18.66 9.60 -15.77
N GLY A 145 17.61 8.78 -15.50
CA GLY A 145 17.77 7.38 -15.11
C GLY A 145 18.08 7.15 -13.63
N VAL A 146 17.99 8.18 -12.79
CA VAL A 146 18.14 8.08 -11.33
C VAL A 146 16.93 7.37 -10.70
N ILE A 147 15.74 7.66 -11.26
CA ILE A 147 14.47 7.02 -10.92
C ILE A 147 13.97 6.28 -12.18
N ARG A 148 13.51 5.05 -12.03
CA ARG A 148 12.86 4.34 -13.13
C ARG A 148 11.42 4.80 -13.32
N GLU A 149 10.62 4.84 -12.22
CA GLU A 149 9.24 5.29 -12.26
C GLU A 149 8.93 6.32 -11.18
N LEU A 150 8.25 7.41 -11.59
CA LEU A 150 7.73 8.45 -10.72
C LEU A 150 6.26 8.16 -10.42
N SER A 151 5.93 8.17 -9.15
CA SER A 151 4.61 7.90 -8.61
C SER A 151 4.25 8.89 -7.51
N LEU A 152 3.01 8.84 -7.06
CA LEU A 152 2.50 9.68 -5.97
C LEU A 152 2.02 8.81 -4.81
N THR A 153 1.88 9.41 -3.64
CA THR A 153 1.18 8.81 -2.51
C THR A 153 0.32 9.85 -1.80
N ASN A 154 -0.92 9.50 -1.52
CA ASN A 154 -1.93 10.34 -0.87
C ASN A 154 -2.24 11.64 -1.64
N PHE A 155 -2.15 11.65 -2.96
CA PHE A 155 -2.64 12.76 -3.75
C PHE A 155 -4.12 12.58 -4.06
N ASP A 156 -4.88 13.68 -3.92
CA ASP A 156 -6.29 13.71 -4.30
C ASP A 156 -6.47 13.74 -5.83
N THR A 157 -7.68 13.52 -6.27
CA THR A 157 -8.01 13.46 -7.70
C THR A 157 -7.72 14.79 -8.42
N GLN A 158 -8.00 15.93 -7.78
CA GLN A 158 -7.80 17.24 -8.38
C GLN A 158 -6.31 17.54 -8.62
N ARG A 159 -5.44 17.20 -7.65
CA ARG A 159 -3.98 17.40 -7.78
C ARG A 159 -3.37 16.43 -8.77
N LEU A 160 -3.90 15.21 -8.81
CA LEU A 160 -3.48 14.24 -9.84
C LEU A 160 -3.79 14.76 -11.24
N MET A 161 -4.98 15.37 -11.45
CA MET A 161 -5.33 16.04 -12.70
C MET A 161 -4.43 17.25 -12.99
N GLU A 162 -4.13 18.09 -11.98
CA GLU A 162 -3.24 19.25 -12.11
C GLU A 162 -1.84 18.82 -12.56
N ILE A 163 -1.26 17.80 -11.91
CA ILE A 163 0.08 17.30 -12.20
C ILE A 163 0.17 16.72 -13.62
N THR A 164 -0.77 15.89 -13.99
CA THR A 164 -0.79 15.26 -15.33
C THR A 164 -1.02 16.29 -16.44
N SER A 165 -1.83 17.33 -16.19
CA SER A 165 -2.04 18.43 -17.15
C SER A 165 -0.77 19.24 -17.46
N LYS A 166 0.24 19.18 -16.57
CA LYS A 166 1.55 19.80 -16.77
C LYS A 166 2.54 18.91 -17.55
N GLY A 167 2.08 17.75 -18.02
CA GLY A 167 2.91 16.81 -18.76
C GLY A 167 3.81 15.93 -17.88
N ILE A 168 3.68 15.96 -16.56
CA ILE A 168 4.42 15.10 -15.66
C ILE A 168 3.78 13.71 -15.68
N ARG A 169 4.52 12.70 -16.15
CA ARG A 169 4.07 11.32 -16.22
C ARG A 169 4.09 10.68 -14.82
N ILE A 170 2.96 10.16 -14.39
CA ILE A 170 2.78 9.46 -13.13
C ILE A 170 2.37 8.01 -13.41
N SER A 171 3.08 7.05 -12.86
CA SER A 171 2.82 5.62 -13.07
C SER A 171 1.79 5.08 -12.09
N SER A 172 1.78 5.59 -10.85
CA SER A 172 0.80 5.17 -9.85
C SER A 172 0.51 6.26 -8.82
N ASN A 173 -0.63 6.15 -8.14
CA ASN A 173 -0.92 6.88 -6.92
C ASN A 173 -1.24 5.90 -5.80
N GLN A 174 -0.50 5.96 -4.70
CA GLN A 174 -0.73 5.09 -3.55
C GLN A 174 -1.72 5.73 -2.60
N VAL A 175 -2.88 5.08 -2.38
CA VAL A 175 -3.99 5.63 -1.59
C VAL A 175 -4.62 4.59 -0.68
N GLN A 176 -5.31 5.04 0.37
CA GLN A 176 -6.13 4.16 1.18
C GLN A 176 -7.32 3.65 0.36
N TYR A 177 -7.50 2.33 0.32
CA TYR A 177 -8.64 1.70 -0.33
C TYR A 177 -8.98 0.37 0.34
N SER A 178 -10.22 0.22 0.76
CA SER A 178 -10.71 -0.98 1.43
C SER A 178 -12.23 -1.10 1.26
N LEU A 179 -12.81 -2.13 1.85
CA LEU A 179 -14.27 -2.30 1.93
C LEU A 179 -14.97 -1.17 2.72
N ILE A 180 -14.26 -0.57 3.69
CA ILE A 180 -14.79 0.54 4.50
C ILE A 180 -14.42 1.91 3.93
N ASP A 181 -13.35 2.03 3.18
CA ASP A 181 -12.95 3.28 2.53
C ASP A 181 -12.95 3.10 1.00
N GLN A 182 -14.03 3.50 0.38
CA GLN A 182 -14.22 3.41 -1.07
C GLN A 182 -14.12 4.76 -1.77
N ARG A 183 -13.53 5.80 -1.14
CA ARG A 183 -13.35 7.13 -1.73
C ARG A 183 -12.70 7.11 -3.12
N PRO A 184 -11.68 6.24 -3.41
CA PRO A 184 -11.12 6.17 -4.75
C PRO A 184 -12.12 5.84 -5.84
N SER A 185 -13.18 5.08 -5.55
CA SER A 185 -14.19 4.67 -6.54
C SER A 185 -15.07 5.83 -7.02
N ALA A 186 -15.14 6.94 -6.29
CA ALA A 186 -16.02 8.06 -6.62
C ALA A 186 -15.56 8.79 -7.89
N ARG A 187 -14.26 9.06 -8.02
CA ARG A 187 -13.71 9.84 -9.15
C ARG A 187 -12.33 9.36 -9.59
N MET A 188 -11.48 8.97 -8.64
CA MET A 188 -10.07 8.67 -8.88
C MET A 188 -9.89 7.45 -9.79
N GLU A 189 -10.65 6.38 -9.59
CA GLU A 189 -10.56 5.18 -10.44
C GLU A 189 -10.77 5.51 -11.91
N GLN A 190 -11.84 6.26 -12.23
CA GLN A 190 -12.14 6.63 -13.61
C GLN A 190 -11.01 7.44 -14.24
N PHE A 191 -10.49 8.44 -13.51
CA PHE A 191 -9.37 9.24 -13.97
C PHE A 191 -8.11 8.40 -14.18
N CYS A 192 -7.78 7.52 -13.24
CA CYS A 192 -6.61 6.66 -13.31
C CYS A 192 -6.67 5.69 -14.48
N VAL A 193 -7.82 5.05 -14.71
CA VAL A 193 -8.03 4.18 -15.89
C VAL A 193 -7.82 4.95 -17.19
N ALA A 194 -8.41 6.15 -17.31
CA ALA A 194 -8.30 6.97 -18.52
C ALA A 194 -6.87 7.47 -18.81
N ASN A 195 -6.02 7.56 -17.80
CA ASN A 195 -4.65 8.07 -17.91
C ASN A 195 -3.57 7.00 -17.70
N ASN A 196 -3.92 5.71 -17.68
CA ASN A 196 -3.00 4.58 -17.43
C ASN A 196 -2.20 4.72 -16.11
N ILE A 197 -2.82 5.27 -15.08
CA ILE A 197 -2.25 5.39 -13.74
C ILE A 197 -2.77 4.22 -12.89
N GLN A 198 -1.87 3.50 -12.23
CA GLN A 198 -2.27 2.41 -11.34
C GLN A 198 -2.54 2.95 -9.93
N LEU A 199 -3.56 2.42 -9.25
CA LEU A 199 -3.71 2.61 -7.82
C LEU A 199 -2.94 1.51 -7.08
N LEU A 200 -2.03 1.89 -6.19
CA LEU A 200 -1.43 1.01 -5.21
C LEU A 200 -2.15 1.26 -3.89
N THR A 201 -2.77 0.23 -3.32
CA THR A 201 -3.72 0.46 -2.23
C THR A 201 -3.19 -0.05 -0.91
N TYR A 202 -3.29 0.78 0.13
CA TYR A 202 -2.98 0.40 1.50
C TYR A 202 -4.23 0.48 2.39
N GLY A 203 -4.13 -0.05 3.60
CA GLY A 203 -5.25 -0.05 4.56
C GLY A 203 -6.37 -1.04 4.20
N THR A 204 -6.19 -1.85 3.18
CA THR A 204 -7.18 -2.79 2.65
C THR A 204 -7.71 -3.77 3.71
N LEU A 205 -6.88 -4.15 4.67
CA LEU A 205 -7.26 -5.02 5.79
C LEU A 205 -7.64 -4.26 7.08
N ALA A 206 -7.84 -2.94 6.99
CA ALA A 206 -8.15 -2.09 8.15
C ALA A 206 -7.21 -2.33 9.34
N GLY A 207 -5.90 -2.41 9.08
CA GLY A 207 -4.88 -2.65 10.11
C GLY A 207 -4.91 -4.04 10.75
N GLY A 208 -5.66 -4.97 10.15
CA GLY A 208 -5.90 -6.33 10.64
C GLY A 208 -7.25 -6.51 11.34
N LEU A 209 -8.10 -5.47 11.36
CA LEU A 209 -9.48 -5.56 11.89
C LEU A 209 -10.39 -6.38 10.97
N LEU A 210 -10.17 -6.38 9.65
CA LEU A 210 -10.84 -7.26 8.68
C LEU A 210 -10.25 -8.68 8.73
N SER A 211 -10.58 -9.39 9.80
CA SER A 211 -10.17 -10.79 10.01
C SER A 211 -11.15 -11.52 10.93
N GLU A 212 -11.13 -12.84 10.91
CA GLU A 212 -11.96 -13.73 11.74
C GLU A 212 -11.77 -13.47 13.24
N ARG A 213 -10.61 -12.97 13.64
CA ARG A 213 -10.29 -12.62 15.03
C ARG A 213 -11.30 -11.65 15.65
N TYR A 214 -11.86 -10.76 14.85
CA TYR A 214 -12.78 -9.73 15.33
C TYR A 214 -14.25 -10.06 15.06
N LEU A 215 -14.55 -11.19 14.41
CA LEU A 215 -15.91 -11.66 14.19
C LEU A 215 -16.57 -12.01 15.52
N GLY A 216 -17.68 -11.34 15.84
CA GLY A 216 -18.37 -11.49 17.11
C GLY A 216 -17.64 -10.94 18.34
N ALA A 217 -16.47 -10.32 18.15
CA ALA A 217 -15.70 -9.75 19.23
C ALA A 217 -16.34 -8.45 19.77
N PRO A 218 -16.18 -8.14 21.06
CA PRO A 218 -16.58 -6.86 21.61
C PRO A 218 -15.78 -5.73 20.98
N GLU A 219 -16.36 -4.53 20.96
CA GLU A 219 -15.72 -3.35 20.41
C GLU A 219 -14.40 -3.03 21.12
N PRO A 220 -13.27 -2.90 20.40
CA PRO A 220 -12.00 -2.51 21.00
C PRO A 220 -12.01 -1.01 21.31
N THR A 221 -11.95 -0.65 22.59
CA THR A 221 -12.04 0.74 23.05
C THR A 221 -10.83 1.22 23.86
N SER A 222 -9.91 0.31 24.19
CA SER A 222 -8.75 0.63 25.03
C SER A 222 -7.43 0.55 24.26
N ARG A 223 -6.38 1.22 24.78
CA ARG A 223 -5.01 1.06 24.27
C ARG A 223 -4.51 -0.38 24.31
N ALA A 224 -4.99 -1.20 25.24
CA ALA A 224 -4.63 -2.60 25.32
C ALA A 224 -5.18 -3.41 24.15
N THR A 225 -6.39 -3.07 23.67
CA THR A 225 -7.05 -3.71 22.53
C THR A 225 -6.66 -3.08 21.19
N LEU A 226 -6.21 -1.80 21.18
CA LEU A 226 -5.72 -1.06 20.03
C LEU A 226 -4.21 -0.82 20.14
N SER A 227 -3.45 -1.91 20.29
CA SER A 227 -2.02 -1.89 20.66
C SER A 227 -1.07 -1.40 19.59
N THR A 228 -1.52 -1.14 18.36
CA THR A 228 -0.69 -0.63 17.25
C THR A 228 -1.28 0.64 16.66
N ALA A 229 -0.42 1.46 16.05
CA ALA A 229 -0.84 2.66 15.32
C ALA A 229 -1.87 2.33 14.23
N SER A 230 -1.72 1.20 13.54
CA SER A 230 -2.68 0.73 12.53
C SER A 230 -4.06 0.46 13.12
N LEU A 231 -4.14 -0.31 14.22
CA LEU A 231 -5.42 -0.65 14.84
C LEU A 231 -6.17 0.61 15.27
N SER A 232 -5.48 1.56 15.91
CA SER A 232 -6.08 2.83 16.33
C SER A 232 -6.57 3.66 15.15
N LYS A 233 -5.74 3.81 14.10
CA LYS A 233 -6.11 4.55 12.89
C LYS A 233 -7.37 3.99 12.24
N TYR A 234 -7.39 2.69 11.99
CA TYR A 234 -8.50 2.08 11.26
C TYR A 234 -9.75 1.85 12.12
N LYS A 235 -9.62 1.78 13.46
CA LYS A 235 -10.80 1.82 14.34
C LYS A 235 -11.50 3.18 14.21
N ASN A 236 -10.75 4.28 14.18
CA ASN A 236 -11.34 5.62 13.93
C ASN A 236 -12.04 5.69 12.57
N MET A 237 -11.48 5.07 11.53
CA MET A 237 -12.13 4.98 10.23
C MET A 237 -13.45 4.20 10.28
N ILE A 238 -13.47 3.05 10.99
CA ILE A 238 -14.68 2.26 11.21
C ILE A 238 -15.75 3.08 11.94
N ASP A 239 -15.37 3.85 12.96
CA ASP A 239 -16.27 4.71 13.70
C ASP A 239 -16.87 5.81 12.82
N THR A 240 -16.06 6.40 11.97
CA THR A 240 -16.51 7.40 11.00
C THR A 240 -17.40 6.78 9.94
N TRP A 241 -17.10 5.58 9.47
CA TRP A 241 -17.82 4.87 8.41
C TRP A 241 -19.23 4.41 8.82
N GLY A 242 -19.43 3.94 10.05
CA GLY A 242 -20.74 3.45 10.49
C GLY A 242 -20.73 2.79 11.86
N GLY A 243 -19.56 2.71 12.49
CA GLY A 243 -19.37 2.16 13.82
C GLY A 243 -19.23 0.63 13.84
N TRP A 244 -19.00 0.13 15.04
CA TRP A 244 -18.65 -1.27 15.25
C TRP A 244 -19.76 -2.26 14.88
N SER A 245 -21.04 -1.90 15.13
CA SER A 245 -22.18 -2.77 14.79
C SER A 245 -22.27 -3.04 13.29
N LEU A 246 -22.16 -1.98 12.46
CA LEU A 246 -22.17 -2.15 11.01
C LEU A 246 -20.93 -2.90 10.52
N PHE A 247 -19.79 -2.69 11.18
CA PHE A 247 -18.55 -3.42 10.89
C PHE A 247 -18.70 -4.92 11.22
N GLN A 248 -19.43 -5.30 12.26
CA GLN A 248 -19.75 -6.71 12.54
C GLN A 248 -20.63 -7.32 11.45
N ASP A 249 -21.63 -6.59 10.93
CA ASP A 249 -22.45 -7.07 9.80
C ASP A 249 -21.56 -7.32 8.56
N LEU A 250 -20.58 -6.46 8.32
CA LEU A 250 -19.60 -6.66 7.24
C LEU A 250 -18.76 -7.92 7.50
N LEU A 251 -18.22 -8.10 8.70
CA LEU A 251 -17.43 -9.30 9.04
C LEU A 251 -18.23 -10.59 8.89
N ILE A 252 -19.49 -10.62 9.32
CA ILE A 252 -20.39 -11.77 9.15
C ILE A 252 -20.56 -12.09 7.65
N THR A 253 -20.78 -11.08 6.84
CA THR A 253 -20.92 -11.23 5.40
C THR A 253 -19.65 -11.78 4.76
N LEU A 254 -18.48 -11.21 5.10
CA LEU A 254 -17.19 -11.65 4.59
C LEU A 254 -16.83 -13.06 5.01
N ASP A 255 -17.12 -13.45 6.26
CA ASP A 255 -16.90 -14.81 6.77
C ASP A 255 -17.75 -15.85 6.02
N ALA A 256 -19.02 -15.51 5.74
CA ALA A 256 -19.88 -16.36 4.92
C ALA A 256 -19.34 -16.56 3.50
N ILE A 257 -18.82 -15.51 2.88
CA ILE A 257 -18.15 -15.58 1.57
C ILE A 257 -16.86 -16.39 1.67
N ALA A 258 -16.03 -16.12 2.67
CA ALA A 258 -14.76 -16.79 2.90
C ALA A 258 -14.93 -18.31 3.02
N LYS A 259 -15.92 -18.75 3.81
CA LYS A 259 -16.29 -20.18 3.95
C LYS A 259 -16.71 -20.80 2.62
N ARG A 260 -17.54 -20.12 1.83
CA ARG A 260 -17.95 -20.63 0.50
C ARG A 260 -16.79 -20.72 -0.48
N ARG A 261 -15.82 -19.78 -0.41
CA ARG A 261 -14.67 -19.71 -1.32
C ARG A 261 -13.44 -20.46 -0.81
N GLY A 262 -13.47 -21.07 0.38
CA GLY A 262 -12.35 -21.80 0.98
C GLY A 262 -11.13 -20.90 1.23
N CYS A 263 -11.33 -19.71 1.78
CA CYS A 263 -10.29 -18.73 2.06
C CYS A 263 -10.59 -17.95 3.36
N SER A 264 -9.72 -16.99 3.72
CA SER A 264 -9.91 -16.13 4.90
C SER A 264 -10.73 -14.87 4.57
N VAL A 265 -11.28 -14.23 5.60
CA VAL A 265 -11.90 -12.89 5.52
C VAL A 265 -10.91 -11.90 4.90
N ALA A 266 -9.63 -11.96 5.30
CA ALA A 266 -8.57 -11.12 4.75
C ALA A 266 -8.39 -11.36 3.24
N SER A 267 -8.48 -12.61 2.78
CA SER A 267 -8.38 -12.93 1.35
C SER A 267 -9.56 -12.37 0.55
N VAL A 268 -10.79 -12.44 1.09
CA VAL A 268 -11.97 -11.85 0.44
C VAL A 268 -11.82 -10.33 0.34
N ALA A 269 -11.45 -9.66 1.45
CA ALA A 269 -11.28 -8.21 1.48
C ALA A 269 -10.20 -7.73 0.51
N THR A 270 -9.07 -8.43 0.45
CA THR A 270 -7.97 -8.12 -0.48
C THR A 270 -8.39 -8.35 -1.93
N ARG A 271 -9.06 -9.47 -2.23
CA ARG A 271 -9.55 -9.81 -3.57
C ARG A 271 -10.54 -8.78 -4.07
N TYR A 272 -11.47 -8.32 -3.23
CA TYR A 272 -12.43 -7.28 -3.60
C TYR A 272 -11.75 -6.00 -4.10
N VAL A 273 -10.68 -5.57 -3.44
CA VAL A 273 -9.92 -4.38 -3.87
C VAL A 273 -9.07 -4.67 -5.09
N LEU A 274 -8.42 -5.84 -5.18
CA LEU A 274 -7.64 -6.25 -6.36
C LEU A 274 -8.49 -6.32 -7.63
N ASP A 275 -9.78 -6.56 -7.53
CA ASP A 275 -10.68 -6.63 -8.69
C ASP A 275 -11.15 -5.25 -9.19
N ARG A 276 -10.81 -4.16 -8.49
CA ARG A 276 -11.17 -2.81 -8.93
C ARG A 276 -10.37 -2.41 -10.17
N PRO A 277 -11.00 -1.72 -11.15
CA PRO A 277 -10.41 -1.49 -12.49
C PRO A 277 -9.06 -0.77 -12.50
N ALA A 278 -8.86 0.19 -11.58
CA ALA A 278 -7.62 0.98 -11.51
C ALA A 278 -6.56 0.36 -10.61
N VAL A 279 -6.88 -0.72 -9.86
CA VAL A 279 -5.97 -1.25 -8.84
C VAL A 279 -4.91 -2.14 -9.46
N GLY A 280 -3.67 -1.65 -9.47
CA GLY A 280 -2.49 -2.42 -9.86
C GLY A 280 -2.03 -3.38 -8.77
N GLY A 281 -2.10 -2.97 -7.50
CA GLY A 281 -1.66 -3.80 -6.40
C GLY A 281 -2.18 -3.38 -5.04
N VAL A 282 -2.18 -4.34 -4.11
CA VAL A 282 -2.54 -4.14 -2.71
C VAL A 282 -1.30 -4.31 -1.83
N ILE A 283 -1.07 -3.34 -0.95
CA ILE A 283 0.03 -3.35 0.01
C ILE A 283 -0.46 -4.02 1.29
N VAL A 284 0.11 -5.17 1.58
CA VAL A 284 -0.14 -5.93 2.81
C VAL A 284 1.06 -5.77 3.73
N GLY A 285 0.81 -5.33 4.97
CA GLY A 285 1.88 -5.14 5.95
C GLY A 285 2.63 -6.44 6.21
N CYS A 286 3.95 -6.44 5.96
CA CYS A 286 4.80 -7.58 6.28
C CYS A 286 5.34 -7.44 7.70
N ARG A 287 5.16 -8.50 8.50
CA ARG A 287 5.58 -8.53 9.91
C ARG A 287 7.00 -9.09 10.00
N LEU A 288 7.96 -8.38 9.38
CA LEU A 288 9.35 -8.80 9.34
C LEU A 288 9.92 -8.94 10.76
N GLY A 289 10.50 -10.10 11.04
CA GLY A 289 11.08 -10.42 12.34
C GLY A 289 10.05 -10.68 13.47
N VAL A 290 8.75 -10.79 13.14
CA VAL A 290 7.67 -11.09 14.10
C VAL A 290 7.12 -12.49 13.86
N THR A 291 6.79 -13.21 14.94
CA THR A 291 6.19 -14.57 14.88
C THR A 291 4.86 -14.53 14.10
N GLY A 292 4.62 -15.50 13.24
CA GLY A 292 3.37 -15.64 12.46
C GLY A 292 3.44 -15.04 11.04
N ALA A 293 4.60 -14.61 10.57
CA ALA A 293 4.78 -14.07 9.21
C ALA A 293 4.29 -15.04 8.11
N GLY A 294 4.49 -16.33 8.27
CA GLY A 294 4.06 -17.35 7.30
C GLY A 294 2.57 -17.38 7.02
N GLN A 295 1.72 -17.09 8.01
CA GLN A 295 0.26 -17.04 7.81
C GLN A 295 -0.14 -15.89 6.87
N HIS A 296 0.52 -14.71 6.99
CA HIS A 296 0.25 -13.57 6.09
C HIS A 296 0.67 -13.87 4.65
N ILE A 297 1.76 -14.60 4.43
CA ILE A 297 2.19 -15.04 3.10
C ILE A 297 1.12 -15.93 2.45
N SER A 298 0.59 -16.91 3.18
CA SER A 298 -0.45 -17.81 2.69
C SER A 298 -1.72 -17.06 2.27
N ASP A 299 -2.21 -16.15 3.12
CA ASP A 299 -3.37 -15.32 2.80
C ASP A 299 -3.11 -14.40 1.60
N SER A 300 -1.91 -13.82 1.51
CA SER A 300 -1.48 -12.99 0.39
C SER A 300 -1.51 -13.76 -0.93
N LEU A 301 -0.95 -14.98 -0.95
CA LEU A 301 -0.96 -15.85 -2.13
C LEU A 301 -2.39 -16.26 -2.52
N LYS A 302 -3.22 -16.61 -1.53
CA LYS A 302 -4.62 -16.97 -1.78
C LYS A 302 -5.41 -15.80 -2.34
N SER A 303 -5.23 -14.58 -1.80
CA SER A 303 -5.96 -13.39 -2.25
C SER A 303 -5.64 -12.97 -3.69
N CYS A 304 -4.41 -13.18 -4.17
CA CYS A 304 -4.05 -12.88 -5.55
C CYS A 304 -4.18 -14.08 -6.51
N SER A 305 -4.55 -15.26 -6.01
CA SER A 305 -4.74 -16.44 -6.87
C SER A 305 -5.84 -16.18 -7.89
N PRO A 306 -5.62 -16.54 -9.18
CA PRO A 306 -6.66 -16.46 -10.21
C PRO A 306 -7.84 -17.42 -9.96
N GLU A 307 -7.67 -18.41 -9.07
CA GLU A 307 -8.71 -19.33 -8.64
C GLU A 307 -9.71 -18.69 -7.67
N LEU A 308 -9.28 -17.70 -6.87
CA LEU A 308 -10.17 -16.95 -5.99
C LEU A 308 -10.93 -15.90 -6.80
N LYS A 309 -12.18 -16.16 -7.05
CA LYS A 309 -13.10 -15.24 -7.74
C LYS A 309 -14.27 -14.90 -6.85
N LEU A 310 -14.52 -13.60 -6.70
CA LEU A 310 -15.78 -13.12 -6.12
C LEU A 310 -16.83 -13.08 -7.22
N LEU A 311 -17.97 -13.69 -6.97
CA LEU A 311 -19.08 -13.71 -7.93
C LEU A 311 -20.00 -12.50 -7.71
N ALA A 312 -20.92 -12.25 -8.64
CA ALA A 312 -21.88 -11.16 -8.54
C ALA A 312 -22.69 -11.21 -7.24
N GLU A 313 -23.04 -12.38 -6.76
CA GLU A 313 -23.73 -12.57 -5.47
C GLU A 313 -22.89 -12.15 -4.26
N ASP A 314 -21.56 -12.37 -4.29
CA ASP A 314 -20.65 -11.96 -3.24
C ASP A 314 -20.53 -10.43 -3.20
N HIS A 315 -20.37 -9.79 -4.37
CA HIS A 315 -20.37 -8.33 -4.50
C HIS A 315 -21.68 -7.73 -4.01
N ALA A 316 -22.83 -8.27 -4.43
CA ALA A 316 -24.14 -7.80 -3.99
C ALA A 316 -24.31 -7.89 -2.46
N ALA A 317 -23.85 -8.98 -1.85
CA ALA A 317 -23.92 -9.16 -0.39
C ALA A 317 -23.03 -8.12 0.35
N ILE A 318 -21.83 -7.87 -0.15
CA ILE A 318 -20.93 -6.83 0.39
C ILE A 318 -21.56 -5.46 0.25
N GLU A 319 -22.07 -5.12 -0.94
CA GLU A 319 -22.69 -3.83 -1.22
C GLU A 319 -23.94 -3.59 -0.36
N ALA A 320 -24.74 -4.60 -0.07
CA ALA A 320 -25.92 -4.49 0.80
C ALA A 320 -25.56 -3.98 2.20
N VAL A 321 -24.35 -4.32 2.70
CA VAL A 321 -23.85 -3.81 3.98
C VAL A 321 -23.20 -2.44 3.80
N THR A 322 -22.31 -2.28 2.84
CA THR A 322 -21.52 -1.04 2.68
C THR A 322 -22.38 0.16 2.30
N ARG A 323 -23.51 -0.01 1.60
CA ARG A 323 -24.48 1.07 1.32
C ARG A 323 -25.15 1.67 2.56
N ARG A 324 -25.07 1.01 3.70
CA ARG A 324 -25.63 1.49 4.99
C ARG A 324 -24.66 2.42 5.71
N SER A 325 -23.43 2.56 5.19
CA SER A 325 -22.40 3.41 5.79
C SER A 325 -22.62 4.89 5.49
N ARG A 326 -21.91 5.72 6.25
CA ARG A 326 -21.81 7.15 5.97
C ARG A 326 -20.86 7.39 4.82
N ASP A 327 -21.07 8.46 4.08
CA ASP A 327 -20.20 8.87 2.98
C ASP A 327 -18.89 9.47 3.53
N LEU A 328 -17.79 8.75 3.38
CA LEU A 328 -16.48 9.21 3.81
C LEU A 328 -15.93 10.34 2.91
N MET A 329 -16.42 10.45 1.67
CA MET A 329 -16.06 11.56 0.79
C MET A 329 -16.60 12.90 1.31
N GLU A 330 -17.81 12.90 1.87
CA GLU A 330 -18.41 14.08 2.52
C GLU A 330 -17.76 14.37 3.88
N LEU A 331 -17.43 13.35 4.65
CA LEU A 331 -16.96 13.50 6.03
C LEU A 331 -15.46 13.82 6.14
N ILE A 332 -14.65 13.29 5.24
CA ILE A 332 -13.18 13.38 5.29
C ILE A 332 -12.64 14.19 4.10
N GLY A 333 -13.27 14.07 2.93
CA GLY A 333 -12.75 14.58 1.67
C GLY A 333 -12.18 13.51 0.75
N ASP A 334 -11.45 13.91 -0.28
CA ASP A 334 -10.85 13.01 -1.25
C ASP A 334 -9.64 12.25 -0.65
N CYS A 335 -9.07 11.34 -1.40
CA CYS A 335 -7.94 10.52 -0.96
C CYS A 335 -6.77 11.39 -0.48
N GLY A 336 -6.28 11.11 0.71
CA GLY A 336 -5.17 11.84 1.32
C GLY A 336 -5.57 13.06 2.17
N ASP A 337 -6.82 13.52 2.11
CA ASP A 337 -7.28 14.65 2.94
C ASP A 337 -7.20 14.34 4.44
N GLU A 338 -7.26 13.06 4.81
CA GLU A 338 -7.03 12.60 6.19
C GLU A 338 -5.65 12.95 6.77
N TYR A 339 -4.71 13.40 5.93
CA TYR A 339 -3.36 13.82 6.33
C TYR A 339 -3.16 15.33 6.25
N ARG A 340 -4.19 16.11 5.87
CA ARG A 340 -4.09 17.53 5.52
C ARG A 340 -5.04 18.44 6.29
N SER A 341 -5.58 17.98 7.41
CA SER A 341 -6.47 18.74 8.30
C SER A 341 -5.72 19.82 9.09
#